data_8f6562ca54aeee6230c0845e14bc06b0
#
_entry.id   8f6562ca54aeee6230c0845e14bc06b0
#
_cell.length_a   1.000
_cell.length_b   1.000
_cell.length_c   1.000
_cell.angle_alpha   90.00
_cell.angle_beta   90.00
_cell.angle_gamma   90.00
#
_symmetry.space_group_name_H-M   'P 1'
#
loop_
_entity.id
_entity.type
_entity.pdbx_description
1 polymer ?
#
loop_
_entity_poly.entity_id
_entity_poly.type
_entity_poly.pdbx_seq_one_letter_code
_entity_poly.pdbx_strand_id
1 'polypeptide(L)'
;MQLNRIAIVGLGSIGKRHLRLIKEIRPNIEVTLIRSGVGPYSPEEDMVERVVFSIDEALKYGIDAAIISSPAPFHVEQSIRLLKAGVHLLIEKPLSDRLDNLDNLVRVANESNTKVMVG
;
A
#
# COMPACT_ATOMS: atom_id res chain seq x y z
N MET A 1 6.97 -15.56 -7.34
CA MET A 1 7.05 -14.27 -6.64
C MET A 1 7.09 -14.52 -5.15
N GLN A 2 8.11 -14.01 -4.49
CA GLN A 2 8.19 -14.07 -3.03
C GLN A 2 7.82 -12.72 -2.45
N LEU A 3 6.88 -12.71 -1.52
CA LEU A 3 6.47 -11.50 -0.81
C LEU A 3 6.99 -11.59 0.62
N ASN A 4 8.08 -10.89 0.89
CA ASN A 4 8.70 -10.86 2.21
C ASN A 4 8.49 -9.52 2.92
N ARG A 5 8.28 -8.45 2.16
CA ARG A 5 8.13 -7.09 2.67
C ARG A 5 6.90 -6.45 2.05
N ILE A 6 5.94 -6.12 2.89
CA ILE A 6 4.67 -5.53 2.46
C ILE A 6 4.52 -4.16 3.10
N ALA A 7 4.03 -3.21 2.31
CA ALA A 7 3.60 -1.92 2.83
C ALA A 7 2.07 -1.86 2.90
N ILE A 8 1.57 -1.19 3.91
CA ILE A 8 0.15 -0.85 4.02
C ILE A 8 0.04 0.67 4.02
N VAL A 9 -0.66 1.21 3.03
CA VAL A 9 -0.87 2.65 2.90
C VAL A 9 -2.22 3.00 3.50
N GLY A 10 -2.19 3.72 4.60
CA GLY A 10 -3.40 4.09 5.34
C GLY A 10 -3.77 3.08 6.42
N LEU A 11 -4.21 3.60 7.57
CA LEU A 11 -4.57 2.77 8.71
C LEU A 11 -5.97 3.09 9.23
N GLY A 12 -6.94 3.13 8.31
CA GLY A 12 -8.36 3.11 8.68
C GLY A 12 -8.81 1.69 9.01
N SER A 13 -10.11 1.47 9.13
CA SER A 13 -10.64 0.14 9.48
C SER A 13 -10.20 -0.95 8.53
N ILE A 14 -10.15 -0.66 7.23
CA ILE A 14 -9.74 -1.63 6.21
C ILE A 14 -8.25 -1.92 6.30
N GLY A 15 -7.42 -0.90 6.48
CA GLY A 15 -5.98 -1.09 6.65
C GLY A 15 -5.66 -1.92 7.87
N LYS A 16 -6.34 -1.68 8.97
CA LYS A 16 -6.20 -2.48 10.20
C LYS A 16 -6.58 -3.94 9.98
N ARG A 17 -7.66 -4.17 9.25
CA ARG A 17 -8.13 -5.51 8.93
C ARG A 17 -7.09 -6.26 8.09
N HIS A 18 -6.55 -5.63 7.06
CA HIS A 18 -5.50 -6.23 6.24
C HIS A 18 -4.25 -6.56 7.08
N LEU A 19 -3.84 -5.65 7.93
CA LEU A 19 -2.68 -5.87 8.79
C LEU A 19 -2.87 -7.11 9.67
N ARG A 20 -4.02 -7.21 10.34
CA ARG A 20 -4.30 -8.36 11.22
C ARG A 20 -4.30 -9.67 10.44
N LEU A 21 -4.92 -9.69 9.27
CA LEU A 21 -4.97 -10.90 8.44
C LEU A 21 -3.60 -11.31 7.95
N ILE A 22 -2.78 -10.36 7.52
CA ILE A 22 -1.42 -10.64 7.05
C ILE A 22 -0.59 -11.24 8.18
N LYS A 23 -0.62 -10.64 9.36
CA LYS A 23 0.16 -11.13 10.50
C LYS A 23 -0.34 -12.47 11.01
N GLU A 24 -1.63 -12.77 10.85
CA GLU A 24 -2.19 -14.09 11.19
C GLU A 24 -1.73 -15.16 10.21
N ILE A 25 -1.75 -14.86 8.91
CA ILE A 25 -1.40 -15.83 7.87
C ILE A 25 0.12 -16.00 7.77
N ARG A 26 0.86 -14.92 7.88
CA ARG A 26 2.33 -14.91 7.77
C ARG A 26 2.96 -14.05 8.88
N PRO A 27 3.08 -14.61 10.09
CA PRO A 27 3.55 -13.84 11.25
C PRO A 27 4.92 -13.19 11.09
N ASN A 28 5.78 -13.78 10.26
CA ASN A 28 7.16 -13.32 10.08
C ASN A 28 7.33 -12.34 8.92
N ILE A 29 6.25 -12.01 8.20
CA ILE A 29 6.36 -11.06 7.10
C ILE A 29 6.68 -9.67 7.65
N GLU A 30 7.56 -8.96 6.97
CA GLU A 30 7.93 -7.61 7.38
C GLU A 30 6.91 -6.61 6.84
N VAL A 31 6.33 -5.81 7.71
CA VAL A 31 5.32 -4.81 7.33
C VAL A 31 5.84 -3.42 7.60
N THR A 32 5.75 -2.56 6.60
CA THR A 32 5.97 -1.12 6.71
C THR A 32 4.62 -0.44 6.60
N LEU A 33 4.26 0.31 7.61
CA LEU A 33 3.01 1.05 7.63
C LEU A 33 3.26 2.48 7.18
N ILE A 34 2.52 2.95 6.19
CA ILE A 34 2.65 4.31 5.69
C ILE A 34 1.43 5.09 6.16
N ARG A 35 1.66 6.05 7.05
CA ARG A 35 0.61 6.91 7.59
C ARG A 35 0.76 8.33 7.09
N SER A 36 -0.33 9.10 7.16
CA SER A 36 -0.32 10.50 6.71
C SER A 36 0.40 11.45 7.67
N GLY A 37 0.66 10.99 8.89
CA GLY A 37 1.19 11.87 9.94
C GLY A 37 0.12 12.66 10.67
N VAL A 38 -1.14 12.49 10.28
CA VAL A 38 -2.30 13.13 10.91
C VAL A 38 -3.10 12.04 11.61
N GLY A 39 -3.63 12.35 12.78
CA GLY A 39 -4.43 11.41 13.56
C GLY A 39 -3.64 10.77 14.71
N PRO A 40 -4.36 10.11 15.63
CA PRO A 40 -3.73 9.56 16.82
C PRO A 40 -2.94 8.29 16.54
N TYR A 41 -2.06 7.96 17.46
CA TYR A 41 -1.41 6.66 17.51
C TYR A 41 -2.47 5.55 17.59
N SER A 42 -2.19 4.43 16.93
CA SER A 42 -3.04 3.25 16.96
C SER A 42 -2.26 2.05 17.47
N PRO A 43 -2.86 1.17 18.30
CA PRO A 43 -2.17 -0.03 18.77
C PRO A 43 -1.62 -0.92 17.66
N GLU A 44 -2.22 -0.89 16.48
CA GLU A 44 -1.74 -1.65 15.33
C GLU A 44 -0.33 -1.23 14.89
N GLU A 45 0.10 -0.02 15.24
CA GLU A 45 1.46 0.42 14.94
C GLU A 45 2.52 -0.42 15.66
N ASP A 46 2.16 -1.06 16.77
CA ASP A 46 3.06 -1.96 17.51
C ASP A 46 3.22 -3.32 16.84
N MET A 47 2.35 -3.64 15.87
CA MET A 47 2.37 -4.93 15.17
C MET A 47 3.32 -4.95 13.97
N VAL A 48 3.87 -3.80 13.58
CA VAL A 48 4.64 -3.65 12.35
C VAL A 48 6.11 -3.40 12.66
N GLU A 49 6.96 -3.71 11.69
CA GLU A 49 8.41 -3.52 11.81
C GLU A 49 8.78 -2.04 11.76
N ARG A 50 8.01 -1.23 11.02
CA ARG A 50 8.25 0.22 10.99
C ARG A 50 7.02 0.99 10.57
N VAL A 51 6.98 2.25 11.01
CA VAL A 51 5.97 3.22 10.60
C VAL A 51 6.70 4.38 9.92
N VAL A 52 6.28 4.73 8.73
CA VAL A 52 6.83 5.85 7.97
C VAL A 52 5.68 6.78 7.52
N PHE A 53 6.01 7.95 7.03
CA PHE A 53 5.01 8.96 6.70
C PHE A 53 5.00 9.35 5.22
N SER A 54 5.76 8.64 4.40
CA SER A 54 5.74 8.84 2.95
C SER A 54 6.08 7.53 2.23
N ILE A 55 5.65 7.45 0.98
CA ILE A 55 6.02 6.31 0.12
C ILE A 55 7.53 6.30 -0.12
N ASP A 56 8.15 7.48 -0.28
CA ASP A 56 9.59 7.56 -0.49
C ASP A 56 10.38 6.95 0.66
N GLU A 57 9.96 7.22 1.90
CA GLU A 57 10.61 6.60 3.06
C GLU A 57 10.44 5.08 3.04
N ALA A 58 9.24 4.60 2.73
CA ALA A 58 8.97 3.17 2.69
C ALA A 58 9.83 2.45 1.65
N LEU A 59 10.00 3.05 0.48
CA LEU A 59 10.77 2.44 -0.60
C LEU A 59 12.24 2.24 -0.25
N LYS A 60 12.78 2.99 0.69
CA LYS A 60 14.16 2.82 1.16
C LYS A 60 14.38 1.48 1.85
N TYR A 61 13.33 0.87 2.36
CA TYR A 61 13.42 -0.42 3.07
C TYR A 61 13.18 -1.63 2.17
N GLY A 62 12.84 -1.39 0.90
CA GLY A 62 12.53 -2.46 -0.04
C GLY A 62 11.13 -3.00 0.19
N ILE A 63 10.23 -2.77 -0.74
CA ILE A 63 8.83 -3.21 -0.65
C ILE A 63 8.55 -4.10 -1.85
N ASP A 64 8.02 -5.30 -1.60
CA ASP A 64 7.65 -6.24 -2.66
C ASP A 64 6.23 -6.00 -3.15
N ALA A 65 5.34 -5.70 -2.22
CA ALA A 65 3.93 -5.46 -2.52
C ALA A 65 3.36 -4.43 -1.54
N ALA A 66 2.29 -3.77 -1.94
CA ALA A 66 1.62 -2.80 -1.10
C ALA A 66 0.11 -2.95 -1.19
N ILE A 67 -0.56 -2.67 -0.10
CA ILE A 67 -2.01 -2.58 -0.03
C ILE A 67 -2.37 -1.11 0.13
N ILE A 68 -3.14 -0.58 -0.83
CA ILE A 68 -3.60 0.80 -0.81
C ILE A 68 -4.97 0.84 -0.14
N SER A 69 -5.01 1.27 1.12
CA SER A 69 -6.23 1.40 1.91
C SER A 69 -6.45 2.82 2.43
N SER A 70 -5.77 3.79 1.84
CA SER A 70 -5.98 5.21 2.08
C SER A 70 -7.32 5.68 1.47
N PRO A 71 -7.75 6.93 1.71
CA PRO A 71 -8.96 7.45 1.07
C PRO A 71 -8.84 7.46 -0.46
N ALA A 72 -9.97 7.22 -1.14
CA ALA A 72 -10.03 7.06 -2.58
C ALA A 72 -9.34 8.15 -3.40
N PRO A 73 -9.41 9.44 -3.03
CA PRO A 73 -8.76 10.50 -3.82
C PRO A 73 -7.25 10.31 -3.99
N PHE A 74 -6.60 9.56 -3.12
CA PHE A 74 -5.16 9.35 -3.15
C PHE A 74 -4.73 8.08 -3.88
N HIS A 75 -5.67 7.19 -4.22
CA HIS A 75 -5.34 5.84 -4.71
C HIS A 75 -4.53 5.86 -6.01
N VAL A 76 -4.95 6.65 -6.99
CA VAL A 76 -4.29 6.65 -8.30
C VAL A 76 -2.84 7.15 -8.19
N GLU A 77 -2.65 8.28 -7.52
CA GLU A 77 -1.32 8.87 -7.37
C GLU A 77 -0.38 7.94 -6.61
N GLN A 78 -0.83 7.40 -5.49
CA GLN A 78 -0.05 6.48 -4.68
C GLN A 78 0.28 5.20 -5.46
N SER A 79 -0.69 4.69 -6.22
CA SER A 79 -0.51 3.49 -7.02
C SER A 79 0.53 3.70 -8.11
N ILE A 80 0.46 4.80 -8.85
CA ILE A 80 1.43 5.10 -9.91
C ILE A 80 2.84 5.15 -9.33
N ARG A 81 2.99 5.79 -8.19
CA ARG A 81 4.29 5.94 -7.56
C ARG A 81 4.89 4.60 -7.15
N LEU A 82 4.08 3.72 -6.56
CA LEU A 82 4.54 2.39 -6.16
C LEU A 82 4.82 1.51 -7.35
N LEU A 83 3.98 1.55 -8.37
CA LEU A 83 4.19 0.76 -9.59
C LEU A 83 5.48 1.13 -10.30
N LYS A 84 5.82 2.42 -10.35
CA LYS A 84 7.09 2.88 -10.95
C LYS A 84 8.29 2.31 -10.21
N ALA A 85 8.14 1.98 -8.94
CA ALA A 85 9.19 1.35 -8.15
C ALA A 85 9.17 -0.18 -8.22
N GLY A 86 8.29 -0.76 -9.04
CA GLY A 86 8.21 -2.22 -9.22
C GLY A 86 7.42 -2.94 -8.13
N VAL A 87 6.57 -2.25 -7.39
CA VAL A 87 5.81 -2.81 -6.28
C VAL A 87 4.48 -3.36 -6.79
N HIS A 88 4.15 -4.60 -6.45
CA HIS A 88 2.85 -5.19 -6.78
C HIS A 88 1.78 -4.58 -5.87
N LEU A 89 0.56 -4.41 -6.39
CA LEU A 89 -0.49 -3.69 -5.65
C LEU A 89 -1.77 -4.48 -5.46
N LEU A 90 -2.36 -4.30 -4.29
CA LEU A 90 -3.78 -4.50 -4.03
C LEU A 90 -4.36 -3.13 -3.69
N ILE A 91 -5.32 -2.66 -4.49
CA ILE A 91 -5.94 -1.35 -4.29
C ILE A 91 -7.37 -1.57 -3.82
N GLU A 92 -7.70 -1.03 -2.66
CA GLU A 92 -9.07 -1.09 -2.15
C GLU A 92 -10.02 -0.26 -3.01
N LYS A 93 -11.27 -0.69 -3.08
CA LYS A 93 -12.32 0.05 -3.80
C LYS A 93 -12.74 1.31 -3.02
N PRO A 94 -13.18 2.31 -3.74
CA PRO A 94 -13.15 2.42 -5.18
C PRO A 94 -11.73 2.69 -5.68
N LEU A 95 -11.42 2.25 -6.88
CA LEU A 95 -10.10 2.50 -7.49
C LEU A 95 -9.76 3.99 -7.48
N SER A 96 -10.74 4.80 -7.80
CA SER A 96 -10.61 6.25 -7.78
C SER A 96 -11.98 6.88 -7.55
N ASP A 97 -12.00 8.09 -7.04
CA ASP A 97 -13.20 8.91 -6.94
C ASP A 97 -13.46 9.74 -8.20
N ARG A 98 -12.52 9.70 -9.17
CA ARG A 98 -12.58 10.45 -10.43
C ARG A 98 -12.00 9.62 -11.56
N LEU A 99 -12.32 10.02 -12.79
CA LEU A 99 -11.77 9.40 -13.99
C LEU A 99 -10.39 9.95 -14.36
N ASP A 100 -9.98 11.04 -13.73
CA ASP A 100 -8.70 11.68 -14.02
C ASP A 100 -7.55 10.70 -13.77
N ASN A 101 -6.60 10.72 -14.70
CA ASN A 101 -5.34 10.00 -14.55
C ASN A 101 -5.46 8.45 -14.54
N LEU A 102 -6.64 7.89 -14.77
CA LEU A 102 -6.79 6.43 -14.83
C LEU A 102 -6.02 5.83 -16.01
N ASP A 103 -6.00 6.53 -17.16
CA ASP A 103 -5.23 6.06 -18.33
C ASP A 103 -3.74 5.96 -18.00
N ASN A 104 -3.21 6.93 -17.26
CA ASN A 104 -1.83 6.91 -16.84
C ASN A 104 -1.55 5.75 -15.88
N LEU A 105 -2.46 5.48 -14.96
CA LEU A 105 -2.35 4.34 -14.05
C LEU A 105 -2.27 3.03 -14.84
N VAL A 106 -3.16 2.83 -15.81
CA VAL A 106 -3.18 1.62 -16.64
C VAL A 106 -1.87 1.48 -17.40
N ARG A 107 -1.37 2.57 -17.99
CA ARG A 107 -0.12 2.57 -18.75
C ARG A 107 1.06 2.19 -17.84
N VAL A 108 1.17 2.79 -16.67
CA VAL A 108 2.25 2.51 -15.73
C VAL A 108 2.17 1.08 -15.23
N ALA A 109 0.98 0.57 -14.95
CA ALA A 109 0.81 -0.82 -14.52
C ALA A 109 1.32 -1.79 -15.60
N ASN A 110 1.00 -1.53 -16.85
CA ASN A 110 1.47 -2.38 -17.96
C ASN A 110 2.99 -2.30 -18.16
N GLU A 111 3.55 -1.10 -18.04
CA GLU A 111 4.99 -0.88 -18.25
C GLU A 111 5.84 -1.42 -17.10
N SER A 112 5.32 -1.44 -15.88
CA SER A 112 6.07 -1.84 -14.68
C SER A 112 6.23 -3.35 -14.52
N ASN A 113 5.54 -4.14 -15.33
CA ASN A 113 5.53 -5.59 -15.24
C ASN A 113 5.17 -6.09 -13.84
N THR A 114 4.23 -5.41 -13.21
CA THR A 114 3.73 -5.75 -11.87
C THR A 114 2.32 -6.32 -11.95
N LYS A 115 1.86 -6.88 -10.82
CA LYS A 115 0.50 -7.36 -10.68
C LYS A 115 -0.30 -6.33 -9.89
N VAL A 116 -1.50 -6.01 -10.40
CA VAL A 116 -2.40 -5.06 -9.76
C VAL A 116 -3.76 -5.72 -9.61
N MET A 117 -4.28 -5.70 -8.38
CA MET A 117 -5.61 -6.19 -8.05
C MET A 117 -6.41 -5.05 -7.43
N VAL A 118 -7.71 -5.00 -7.73
CA VAL A 118 -8.65 -4.03 -7.14
C VAL A 118 -9.76 -4.82 -6.47
N GLY A 119 -10.00 -4.53 -5.22
CA GLY A 119 -11.03 -5.28 -4.53
C GLY A 119 -11.42 -4.81 -3.16
#